data_b01b6f29d3d18bb51d852916ba7feb82
#
_entry.id   b01b6f29d3d18bb51d852916ba7feb82
#
_cell.length_a   1.000
_cell.length_b   1.000
_cell.length_c   1.000
_cell.angle_alpha   90.00
_cell.angle_beta   90.00
_cell.angle_gamma   90.00
#
_symmetry.space_group_name_H-M   'P 1'
#
loop_
_entity.id
_entity.type
_entity.pdbx_description
1 polymer ?
#
loop_
_entity_poly.entity_id
_entity_poly.type
_entity_poly.pdbx_seq_one_letter_code
_entity_poly.pdbx_strand_id
1 'polypeptide(L)'
;MSRIKAPLSPIVLTTSLQTVYTVPKGTKVKDISFDMFNADTANAIGITTHFIVAAGTAAAGNQVTSELSPNGLILYPNEWRPVTIDQSLDAEGFIQMKASVTSKVTVHTTVNEYV
;
A
#
# COMPACT_ATOMS: atom_id res chain seq x y z
N MET A 1 -20.83 -12.34 0.82
CA MET A 1 -19.80 -13.40 0.71
C MET A 1 -18.42 -12.75 0.67
N SER A 2 -17.48 -13.28 1.43
CA SER A 2 -16.12 -12.78 1.42
C SER A 2 -15.21 -13.72 0.64
N ARG A 3 -14.15 -13.19 0.08
CA ARG A 3 -13.10 -13.99 -0.56
C ARG A 3 -11.76 -13.29 -0.37
N ILE A 4 -10.73 -14.08 -0.13
CA ILE A 4 -9.37 -13.59 -0.08
C ILE A 4 -8.85 -13.53 -1.51
N LYS A 5 -8.45 -12.34 -1.94
CA LYS A 5 -7.77 -12.18 -3.21
C LYS A 5 -6.31 -12.57 -3.01
N ALA A 6 -5.86 -13.57 -3.74
CA ALA A 6 -4.47 -14.00 -3.71
C ALA A 6 -3.54 -12.79 -3.95
N PRO A 7 -2.27 -12.84 -3.52
CA PRO A 7 -1.39 -11.71 -3.70
C PRO A 7 -1.47 -11.16 -5.11
N LEU A 8 -1.72 -9.86 -5.22
CA LEU A 8 -1.75 -9.17 -6.50
C LEU A 8 -0.35 -9.15 -7.10
N SER A 9 -0.25 -8.87 -8.40
CA SER A 9 1.04 -8.76 -9.04
C SER A 9 1.94 -7.79 -8.27
N PRO A 10 3.21 -8.15 -8.02
CA PRO A 10 4.11 -7.28 -7.28
C PRO A 10 4.34 -5.97 -8.04
N ILE A 11 4.47 -4.89 -7.29
CA ILE A 11 4.73 -3.56 -7.83
C ILE A 11 6.01 -3.04 -7.21
N VAL A 12 6.91 -2.56 -8.07
CA VAL A 12 8.14 -1.89 -7.63
C VAL A 12 7.84 -0.40 -7.49
N LEU A 13 7.98 0.13 -6.29
CA LEU A 13 7.62 1.52 -6.01
C LEU A 13 8.62 2.50 -6.59
N THR A 14 8.10 3.66 -6.99
CA THR A 14 8.89 4.81 -7.40
C THR A 14 8.70 5.96 -6.41
N THR A 15 9.32 7.10 -6.68
CA THR A 15 9.14 8.30 -5.86
C THR A 15 7.85 9.05 -6.19
N SER A 16 7.09 8.58 -7.18
CA SER A 16 5.76 9.10 -7.51
C SER A 16 4.69 8.14 -7.03
N LEU A 17 3.53 8.67 -6.64
CA LEU A 17 2.41 7.83 -6.23
C LEU A 17 1.94 6.93 -7.38
N GLN A 18 1.79 5.64 -7.07
CA GLN A 18 1.29 4.63 -7.99
C GLN A 18 0.07 3.97 -7.39
N THR A 19 -0.94 3.69 -8.20
CA THR A 19 -2.09 2.91 -7.76
C THR A 19 -1.69 1.43 -7.69
N VAL A 20 -1.72 0.88 -6.48
CA VAL A 20 -1.36 -0.52 -6.26
C VAL A 20 -2.57 -1.44 -6.22
N TYR A 21 -3.76 -0.90 -5.98
CA TYR A 21 -5.00 -1.65 -5.97
C TYR A 21 -6.20 -0.72 -6.13
N THR A 22 -7.19 -1.16 -6.90
CA THR A 22 -8.49 -0.47 -7.03
C THR A 22 -9.59 -1.44 -6.66
N VAL A 23 -10.49 -1.01 -5.78
CA VAL A 23 -11.63 -1.83 -5.34
C VAL A 23 -12.64 -1.95 -6.48
N PRO A 24 -12.97 -3.19 -6.92
CA PRO A 24 -13.95 -3.38 -7.99
C PRO A 24 -15.34 -2.86 -7.62
N LYS A 25 -16.14 -2.53 -8.63
CA LYS A 25 -17.55 -2.16 -8.44
C LYS A 25 -18.30 -3.27 -7.73
N GLY A 26 -19.22 -2.87 -6.82
CA GLY A 26 -20.04 -3.81 -6.07
C GLY A 26 -19.28 -4.59 -5.01
N THR A 27 -18.05 -4.21 -4.70
CA THR A 27 -17.17 -4.90 -3.76
C THR A 27 -16.70 -3.93 -2.70
N LYS A 28 -16.46 -4.44 -1.51
CA LYS A 28 -15.75 -3.74 -0.43
C LYS A 28 -14.52 -4.54 -0.09
N VAL A 29 -13.48 -3.90 0.42
CA VAL A 29 -12.31 -4.61 0.92
C VAL A 29 -12.06 -4.28 2.38
N LYS A 30 -11.47 -5.24 3.06
CA LYS A 30 -11.07 -5.17 4.45
C LYS A 30 -9.82 -6.03 4.61
N ASP A 31 -9.11 -5.87 5.74
CA ASP A 31 -7.93 -6.69 6.03
C ASP A 31 -6.89 -6.62 4.92
N ILE A 32 -6.43 -5.40 4.64
CA ILE A 32 -5.46 -5.15 3.58
C ILE A 32 -4.06 -5.40 4.14
N SER A 33 -3.32 -6.28 3.48
CA SER A 33 -1.96 -6.64 3.90
C SER A 33 -0.97 -6.35 2.78
N PHE A 34 0.17 -5.84 3.16
CA PHE A 34 1.29 -5.61 2.25
C PHE A 34 2.50 -6.40 2.73
N ASP A 35 3.15 -7.11 1.82
CA ASP A 35 4.48 -7.65 2.04
C ASP A 35 5.45 -6.76 1.28
N MET A 36 6.36 -6.11 1.98
CA MET A 36 7.28 -5.14 1.39
C MET A 36 8.72 -5.59 1.58
N PHE A 37 9.50 -5.48 0.53
CA PHE A 37 10.92 -5.81 0.58
C PHE A 37 11.76 -4.65 0.08
N ASN A 38 12.74 -4.23 0.88
CA ASN A 38 13.72 -3.22 0.48
C ASN A 38 14.98 -3.93 -0.03
N ALA A 39 15.21 -3.86 -1.33
CA ALA A 39 16.37 -4.48 -1.96
C ALA A 39 17.63 -3.60 -1.89
N ASP A 40 17.54 -2.39 -1.34
CA ASP A 40 18.71 -1.56 -1.13
C ASP A 40 19.57 -2.17 -0.02
N THR A 41 20.87 -2.29 -0.25
CA THR A 41 21.79 -2.91 0.70
C THR A 41 22.42 -1.90 1.67
N ALA A 42 22.18 -0.62 1.46
CA ALA A 42 22.85 0.45 2.20
C ALA A 42 21.87 1.46 2.84
N ASN A 43 20.70 1.69 2.24
CA ASN A 43 19.82 2.79 2.64
C ASN A 43 18.48 2.30 3.17
N ALA A 44 18.00 2.95 4.23
CA ALA A 44 16.62 2.81 4.68
C ALA A 44 15.71 3.63 3.75
N ILE A 45 14.49 3.12 3.51
CA ILE A 45 13.54 3.72 2.57
C ILE A 45 12.20 3.91 3.26
N GLY A 46 11.66 5.13 3.22
CA GLY A 46 10.35 5.45 3.77
C GLY A 46 9.24 5.16 2.78
N ILE A 47 8.09 4.72 3.28
CA ILE A 47 6.92 4.35 2.47
C ILE A 47 5.74 5.23 2.85
N THR A 48 5.13 5.86 1.84
CA THR A 48 3.90 6.63 2.00
C THR A 48 2.76 5.88 1.31
N THR A 49 1.66 5.67 2.04
CA THR A 49 0.48 4.97 1.55
C THR A 49 -0.76 5.83 1.78
N HIS A 50 -1.62 5.92 0.77
CA HIS A 50 -2.91 6.59 0.85
C HIS A 50 -4.03 5.61 0.51
N PHE A 51 -5.08 5.63 1.33
CA PHE A 51 -6.33 4.91 1.05
C PHE A 51 -7.35 5.96 0.60
N ILE A 52 -7.71 5.95 -0.67
CA ILE A 52 -8.47 7.03 -1.30
C ILE A 52 -9.86 6.54 -1.66
N VAL A 53 -10.89 7.32 -1.31
CA VAL A 53 -12.26 7.04 -1.76
C VAL A 53 -12.37 7.37 -3.25
N ALA A 54 -13.36 6.76 -3.91
CA ALA A 54 -13.61 6.99 -5.33
C ALA A 54 -13.70 8.49 -5.63
N ALA A 55 -13.12 8.91 -6.73
CA ALA A 55 -13.03 10.30 -7.18
C ALA A 55 -12.23 11.24 -6.26
N GLY A 56 -11.59 10.70 -5.23
CA GLY A 56 -10.69 11.47 -4.38
C GLY A 56 -9.26 11.52 -4.92
N THR A 57 -8.41 12.24 -4.21
CA THR A 57 -6.96 12.31 -4.50
C THR A 57 -6.16 12.13 -3.23
N ALA A 58 -4.89 11.78 -3.38
CA ALA A 58 -4.00 11.65 -2.25
C ALA A 58 -3.85 12.98 -1.50
N ALA A 59 -4.06 12.94 -0.19
CA ALA A 59 -4.02 14.09 0.69
C ALA A 59 -3.68 13.65 2.12
N ALA A 60 -3.37 14.59 2.99
CA ALA A 60 -3.05 14.30 4.38
C ALA A 60 -4.15 13.50 5.09
N GLY A 61 -5.42 13.79 4.77
CA GLY A 61 -6.56 13.15 5.43
C GLY A 61 -6.76 11.67 5.10
N ASN A 62 -6.16 11.14 4.03
CA ASN A 62 -6.26 9.74 3.66
C ASN A 62 -4.92 9.00 3.71
N GLN A 63 -3.90 9.63 4.26
CA GLN A 63 -2.58 9.03 4.42
C GLN A 63 -2.58 8.08 5.61
N VAL A 64 -2.22 6.82 5.38
CA VAL A 64 -2.19 5.78 6.41
C VAL A 64 -0.77 5.40 6.83
N THR A 65 0.22 5.63 5.98
CA THR A 65 1.63 5.58 6.34
C THR A 65 2.35 6.78 5.74
N SER A 66 3.52 7.10 6.26
CA SER A 66 4.30 8.24 5.81
C SER A 66 5.78 7.89 5.81
N GLU A 67 6.55 8.58 4.99
CA GLU A 67 8.01 8.53 5.04
C GLU A 67 8.56 9.18 6.30
N LEU A 68 7.73 9.97 7.00
CA LEU A 68 8.11 10.74 8.17
C LEU A 68 7.23 10.41 9.38
N SER A 69 7.79 10.55 10.58
CA SER A 69 7.06 10.51 11.84
C SER A 69 5.90 11.52 11.86
N PRO A 70 4.77 11.23 12.58
CA PRO A 70 4.56 10.11 13.50
C PRO A 70 4.08 8.81 12.86
N ASN A 71 3.57 8.85 11.63
CA ASN A 71 3.05 7.67 10.94
C ASN A 71 4.14 7.02 10.07
N GLY A 72 5.39 7.13 10.50
CA GLY A 72 6.54 6.69 9.72
C GLY A 72 6.56 5.19 9.51
N LEU A 73 6.69 4.79 8.27
CA LEU A 73 6.99 3.41 7.89
C LEU A 73 8.31 3.42 7.14
N ILE A 74 9.33 2.87 7.75
CA ILE A 74 10.68 2.84 7.21
C ILE A 74 11.13 1.39 7.10
N LEU A 75 11.56 1.00 5.92
CA LEU A 75 12.17 -0.30 5.66
C LEU A 75 13.68 -0.14 5.68
N TYR A 76 14.35 -0.90 6.55
CA TYR A 76 15.80 -0.89 6.63
C TYR A 76 16.42 -1.70 5.49
N PRO A 77 17.74 -1.57 5.24
CA PRO A 77 18.38 -2.31 4.13
C PRO A 77 18.12 -3.81 4.21
N ASN A 78 17.74 -4.41 3.09
CA ASN A 78 17.41 -5.83 2.97
C ASN A 78 16.25 -6.30 3.85
N GLU A 79 15.46 -5.38 4.40
CA GLU A 79 14.33 -5.75 5.25
C GLU A 79 13.16 -6.23 4.42
N TRP A 80 12.56 -7.34 4.84
CA TRP A 80 11.24 -7.77 4.40
C TRP A 80 10.29 -7.59 5.57
N ARG A 81 9.17 -6.91 5.32
CA ARG A 81 8.21 -6.60 6.40
C ARG A 81 6.78 -6.79 5.92
N PRO A 82 5.99 -7.64 6.62
CA PRO A 82 4.55 -7.66 6.43
C PRO A 82 3.92 -6.50 7.19
N VAL A 83 2.95 -5.83 6.57
CA VAL A 83 2.20 -4.73 7.18
C VAL A 83 0.72 -4.97 6.91
N THR A 84 -0.08 -5.02 7.97
CA THR A 84 -1.52 -5.14 7.87
C THR A 84 -2.16 -3.83 8.33
N ILE A 85 -3.06 -3.30 7.51
CA ILE A 85 -3.80 -2.08 7.84
C ILE A 85 -5.27 -2.45 7.98
N ASP A 86 -5.79 -2.30 9.20
CA ASP A 86 -7.18 -2.61 9.53
C ASP A 86 -8.07 -1.42 9.15
N GLN A 87 -8.28 -1.26 7.85
CA GLN A 87 -9.12 -0.21 7.30
C GLN A 87 -9.88 -0.74 6.11
N SER A 88 -11.17 -0.39 6.03
CA SER A 88 -12.03 -0.78 4.93
C SER A 88 -11.98 0.23 3.81
N LEU A 89 -12.16 -0.24 2.57
CA LEU A 89 -12.39 0.61 1.41
C LEU A 89 -13.66 0.17 0.70
N ASP A 90 -14.50 1.14 0.34
CA ASP A 90 -15.69 0.90 -0.44
C ASP A 90 -15.36 0.77 -1.94
N ALA A 91 -16.37 0.33 -2.70
CA ALA A 91 -16.25 0.15 -4.15
C ALA A 91 -15.66 1.40 -4.83
N GLU A 92 -14.79 1.18 -5.80
CA GLU A 92 -14.11 2.19 -6.60
C GLU A 92 -13.08 3.02 -5.83
N GLY A 93 -12.89 2.75 -4.53
CA GLY A 93 -11.75 3.29 -3.78
C GLY A 93 -10.44 2.66 -4.27
N PHE A 94 -9.34 3.29 -3.96
CA PHE A 94 -8.04 2.79 -4.41
C PHE A 94 -6.93 3.12 -3.42
N ILE A 95 -5.83 2.40 -3.58
CA ILE A 95 -4.65 2.54 -2.71
C ILE A 95 -3.51 3.04 -3.59
N GLN A 96 -2.88 4.13 -3.15
CA GLN A 96 -1.68 4.65 -3.80
C GLN A 96 -0.50 4.62 -2.84
N MET A 97 0.67 4.28 -3.37
CA MET A 97 1.90 4.17 -2.59
C MET A 97 3.07 4.80 -3.34
N LYS A 98 4.02 5.30 -2.57
CA LYS A 98 5.32 5.73 -3.10
C LYS A 98 6.42 5.40 -2.08
N ALA A 99 7.65 5.38 -2.56
CA ALA A 99 8.84 5.19 -1.74
C ALA A 99 9.74 6.43 -1.84
N SER A 100 10.59 6.63 -0.84
CA SER A 100 11.55 7.74 -0.86
C SER A 100 12.69 7.55 -1.87
N VAL A 101 12.87 6.32 -2.37
CA VAL A 101 13.86 5.98 -3.38
C VAL A 101 13.20 5.08 -4.43
N THR A 102 13.49 5.33 -5.71
CA THR A 102 12.90 4.55 -6.79
C THR A 102 13.57 3.18 -6.98
N SER A 103 12.78 2.21 -7.45
CA SER A 103 13.24 0.89 -7.91
C SER A 103 13.92 0.00 -6.86
N LYS A 104 13.65 0.23 -5.58
CA LYS A 104 14.26 -0.56 -4.49
C LYS A 104 13.24 -1.33 -3.65
N VAL A 105 12.00 -0.88 -3.60
CA VAL A 105 10.97 -1.51 -2.76
C VAL A 105 9.95 -2.20 -3.64
N THR A 106 9.76 -3.50 -3.38
CA THR A 106 8.72 -4.31 -4.02
C THR A 106 7.60 -4.54 -3.03
N VAL A 107 6.36 -4.35 -3.47
CA VAL A 107 5.16 -4.53 -2.65
C VAL A 107 4.28 -5.61 -3.25
N HIS A 108 3.90 -6.59 -2.42
CA HIS A 108 2.87 -7.57 -2.73
C HIS A 108 1.64 -7.23 -1.89
N THR A 109 0.50 -7.04 -2.51
CA THR A 109 -0.73 -6.66 -1.82
C THR A 109 -1.69 -7.85 -1.77
N THR A 110 -2.26 -8.11 -0.60
CA THR A 110 -3.32 -9.11 -0.39
C THR A 110 -4.51 -8.42 0.24
N VAL A 111 -5.70 -8.65 -0.28
CA VAL A 111 -6.94 -8.06 0.20
C VAL A 111 -8.00 -9.12 0.43
N ASN A 112 -8.93 -8.83 1.35
CA ASN A 112 -10.12 -9.65 1.56
C ASN A 112 -11.31 -8.88 1.00
N GLU A 113 -11.88 -9.40 -0.10
CA GLU A 113 -12.99 -8.75 -0.81
C GLU A 113 -14.33 -9.31 -0.34
N TYR A 114 -15.31 -8.42 -0.17
CA TYR A 114 -16.68 -8.74 0.22
C TYR A 114 -17.63 -8.26 -0.87
N VAL A 115 -18.54 -9.11 -1.27
CA VAL A 115 -19.59 -8.80 -2.25
C VAL A 115 -20.96 -8.79 -1.60
#